data_e52fd498d210862fb5e0e1297f1cbaab
#
_entry.id   e52fd498d210862fb5e0e1297f1cbaab
#
_cell.length_a   1.000
_cell.length_b   1.000
_cell.length_c   1.000
_cell.angle_alpha   90.00
_cell.angle_beta   90.00
_cell.angle_gamma   90.00
#
_symmetry.space_group_name_H-M   'P 1'
#
loop_
_entity.id
_entity.type
_entity.pdbx_description
1 polymer ?
#
loop_
_entity_poly.entity_id
_entity_poly.type
_entity_poly.pdbx_seq_one_letter_code
_entity_poly.pdbx_strand_id
1 'polypeptide(L)'
;EEGDLAGEDEKQRLKSIDNHKLWIDTAAEMNCTSVRLNLYGSKDIETWKALSIESLTKLGEHAKGTGLNVIVENHGRITSNIPELMNAINGVNMDNVGTLPDFGNFCMADEGYGSVFDGTCETVYDFYKGVEEMMPKAFAVSAKSNDFDENGDEKTIDYMKMLKIVKSFGYTGYIGVEYEGERLSEVEGIKATRDLLIKVGQSI
;
A
#
# COMPACT_ATOMS: atom_id res chain seq x y z
N GLU A 1 -10.67 -1.31 -8.50
CA GLU A 1 -10.79 -0.23 -7.49
C GLU A 1 -12.22 0.31 -7.49
N GLU A 2 -13.16 -0.42 -6.98
CA GLU A 2 -14.54 0.08 -6.96
C GLU A 2 -15.01 0.14 -5.52
N GLY A 3 -15.28 1.37 -5.08
CA GLY A 3 -16.08 1.65 -3.91
C GLY A 3 -15.32 2.18 -2.71
N ASP A 4 -16.02 3.04 -2.01
CA ASP A 4 -15.52 3.74 -0.84
C ASP A 4 -15.71 2.89 0.42
N LEU A 5 -14.67 2.17 0.83
CA LEU A 5 -14.69 1.35 2.06
C LEU A 5 -14.75 2.18 3.36
N ALA A 6 -14.42 3.47 3.28
CA ALA A 6 -14.58 4.44 4.35
C ALA A 6 -15.62 5.54 4.01
N GLY A 7 -16.54 5.25 3.08
CA GLY A 7 -17.59 6.17 2.66
C GLY A 7 -18.70 6.31 3.69
N GLU A 8 -19.23 7.56 3.82
CA GLU A 8 -20.28 7.87 4.79
C GLU A 8 -21.67 7.34 4.38
N ASP A 9 -21.92 7.13 3.07
CA ASP A 9 -23.11 6.44 2.61
C ASP A 9 -23.02 4.95 2.96
N GLU A 10 -23.74 4.56 4.00
CA GLU A 10 -23.74 3.19 4.50
C GLU A 10 -24.13 2.15 3.43
N LYS A 11 -25.12 2.47 2.61
CA LYS A 11 -25.58 1.54 1.56
C LYS A 11 -24.50 1.31 0.51
N GLN A 12 -23.83 2.37 0.09
CA GLN A 12 -22.71 2.29 -0.86
C GLN A 12 -21.53 1.54 -0.23
N ARG A 13 -21.19 1.85 1.01
CA ARG A 13 -20.11 1.19 1.74
C ARG A 13 -20.35 -0.31 1.91
N LEU A 14 -21.56 -0.72 2.31
CA LEU A 14 -21.92 -2.14 2.42
C LEU A 14 -21.84 -2.86 1.07
N LYS A 15 -22.27 -2.23 -0.03
CA LYS A 15 -22.11 -2.76 -1.37
C LYS A 15 -20.65 -2.93 -1.74
N SER A 16 -19.80 -1.96 -1.39
CA SER A 16 -18.35 -2.04 -1.61
C SER A 16 -17.72 -3.21 -0.84
N ILE A 17 -18.12 -3.41 0.42
CA ILE A 17 -17.69 -4.56 1.22
C ILE A 17 -18.08 -5.87 0.56
N ASP A 18 -19.33 -6.01 0.11
CA ASP A 18 -19.80 -7.24 -0.54
C ASP A 18 -19.06 -7.51 -1.87
N ASN A 19 -18.77 -6.48 -2.65
CA ASN A 19 -17.93 -6.62 -3.84
C ASN A 19 -16.52 -7.11 -3.49
N HIS A 20 -15.89 -6.59 -2.44
CA HIS A 20 -14.57 -7.02 -2.02
C HIS A 20 -14.54 -8.47 -1.49
N LYS A 21 -15.62 -8.95 -0.87
CA LYS A 21 -15.74 -10.37 -0.50
C LYS A 21 -15.66 -11.29 -1.71
N LEU A 22 -16.28 -10.92 -2.84
CA LEU A 22 -16.18 -11.69 -4.09
C LEU A 22 -14.72 -11.78 -4.60
N TRP A 23 -13.95 -10.69 -4.45
CA TRP A 23 -12.53 -10.71 -4.80
C TRP A 23 -11.69 -11.56 -3.83
N ILE A 24 -12.02 -11.55 -2.54
CA ILE A 24 -11.39 -12.44 -1.54
C ILE A 24 -11.65 -13.91 -1.90
N ASP A 25 -12.89 -14.28 -2.21
CA ASP A 25 -13.25 -15.63 -2.59
C ASP A 25 -12.53 -16.06 -3.89
N THR A 26 -12.51 -15.19 -4.90
CA THR A 26 -11.80 -15.42 -6.16
C THR A 26 -10.29 -15.60 -5.94
N ALA A 27 -9.68 -14.74 -5.13
CA ALA A 27 -8.25 -14.82 -4.82
C ALA A 27 -7.91 -16.10 -4.04
N ALA A 28 -8.82 -16.56 -3.18
CA ALA A 28 -8.67 -17.83 -2.48
C ALA A 28 -8.66 -19.03 -3.44
N GLU A 29 -9.58 -19.06 -4.41
CA GLU A 29 -9.60 -20.09 -5.45
C GLU A 29 -8.32 -20.07 -6.30
N MET A 30 -7.73 -18.89 -6.50
CA MET A 30 -6.46 -18.73 -7.22
C MET A 30 -5.21 -19.02 -6.37
N ASN A 31 -5.36 -19.41 -5.12
CA ASN A 31 -4.27 -19.62 -4.15
C ASN A 31 -3.39 -18.38 -3.95
N CYS A 32 -3.97 -17.19 -3.98
CA CYS A 32 -3.30 -15.98 -3.58
C CYS A 32 -3.03 -15.98 -2.07
N THR A 33 -2.05 -15.19 -1.63
CA THR A 33 -1.71 -15.02 -0.19
C THR A 33 -2.40 -13.83 0.44
N SER A 34 -2.75 -12.84 -0.37
CA SER A 34 -3.32 -11.57 0.11
C SER A 34 -4.23 -10.93 -0.94
N VAL A 35 -5.15 -10.11 -0.49
CA VAL A 35 -5.94 -9.19 -1.34
C VAL A 35 -5.68 -7.76 -0.87
N ARG A 36 -5.20 -6.93 -1.80
CA ARG A 36 -5.02 -5.50 -1.55
C ARG A 36 -6.31 -4.73 -1.77
N LEU A 37 -6.55 -3.77 -0.90
CA LEU A 37 -7.64 -2.81 -1.02
C LEU A 37 -7.19 -1.40 -0.63
N ASN A 38 -7.98 -0.40 -1.02
CA ASN A 38 -7.79 1.00 -0.67
C ASN A 38 -8.94 1.48 0.24
N LEU A 39 -8.63 2.37 1.18
CA LEU A 39 -9.59 2.94 2.12
C LEU A 39 -9.99 4.36 1.68
N TYR A 40 -10.71 4.44 0.56
CA TYR A 40 -11.30 5.70 0.13
C TYR A 40 -12.61 5.99 0.85
N GLY A 41 -12.95 7.28 1.00
CA GLY A 41 -14.23 7.69 1.58
C GLY A 41 -14.19 9.05 2.24
N SER A 42 -14.58 9.14 3.51
CA SER A 42 -14.69 10.40 4.25
C SER A 42 -13.36 11.17 4.30
N LYS A 43 -13.48 12.48 4.29
CA LYS A 43 -12.35 13.41 4.49
C LYS A 43 -12.13 13.76 5.96
N ASP A 44 -13.13 13.53 6.82
CA ASP A 44 -13.00 13.66 8.26
C ASP A 44 -12.25 12.43 8.83
N ILE A 45 -11.12 12.67 9.48
CA ILE A 45 -10.20 11.63 9.93
C ILE A 45 -10.86 10.66 10.91
N GLU A 46 -11.63 11.16 11.87
CA GLU A 46 -12.27 10.30 12.88
C GLU A 46 -13.37 9.44 12.26
N THR A 47 -14.16 10.01 11.37
CA THR A 47 -15.18 9.30 10.59
C THR A 47 -14.52 8.26 9.68
N TRP A 48 -13.50 8.66 8.92
CA TRP A 48 -12.75 7.75 8.05
C TRP A 48 -12.17 6.56 8.82
N LYS A 49 -11.55 6.82 9.97
CA LYS A 49 -10.97 5.79 10.83
C LYS A 49 -12.04 4.80 11.32
N ALA A 50 -13.16 5.31 11.85
CA ALA A 50 -14.24 4.45 12.34
C ALA A 50 -14.82 3.56 11.23
N LEU A 51 -15.09 4.12 10.06
CA LEU A 51 -15.64 3.39 8.91
C LEU A 51 -14.64 2.42 8.30
N SER A 52 -13.35 2.78 8.28
CA SER A 52 -12.26 1.89 7.86
C SER A 52 -12.16 0.66 8.76
N ILE A 53 -12.18 0.86 10.07
CA ILE A 53 -12.16 -0.25 11.05
C ILE A 53 -13.36 -1.17 10.85
N GLU A 54 -14.57 -0.61 10.68
CA GLU A 54 -15.78 -1.40 10.43
C GLU A 54 -15.65 -2.25 9.16
N SER A 55 -15.24 -1.65 8.05
CA SER A 55 -15.11 -2.33 6.76
C SER A 55 -14.02 -3.40 6.77
N LEU A 56 -12.84 -3.06 7.30
CA LEU A 56 -11.73 -4.00 7.43
C LEU A 56 -12.07 -5.18 8.34
N THR A 57 -12.79 -4.95 9.44
CA THR A 57 -13.25 -6.03 10.33
C THR A 57 -14.13 -7.00 9.57
N LYS A 58 -15.13 -6.50 8.82
CA LYS A 58 -16.03 -7.35 8.02
C LYS A 58 -15.30 -8.15 6.95
N LEU A 59 -14.31 -7.53 6.27
CA LEU A 59 -13.51 -8.19 5.24
C LEU A 59 -12.51 -9.19 5.84
N GLY A 60 -11.86 -8.82 6.94
CA GLY A 60 -10.95 -9.70 7.67
C GLY A 60 -11.66 -10.94 8.23
N GLU A 61 -12.87 -10.78 8.79
CA GLU A 61 -13.69 -11.91 9.25
C GLU A 61 -14.07 -12.83 8.07
N HIS A 62 -14.45 -12.27 6.93
CA HIS A 62 -14.74 -13.05 5.72
C HIS A 62 -13.51 -13.83 5.23
N ALA A 63 -12.35 -13.21 5.26
CA ALA A 63 -11.10 -13.83 4.80
C ALA A 63 -10.53 -14.90 5.76
N LYS A 64 -10.92 -14.96 7.04
CA LYS A 64 -10.39 -15.92 8.02
C LYS A 64 -10.48 -17.38 7.58
N GLY A 65 -11.56 -17.75 6.91
CA GLY A 65 -11.78 -19.12 6.44
C GLY A 65 -10.98 -19.51 5.21
N THR A 66 -10.36 -18.54 4.52
CA THR A 66 -9.66 -18.75 3.24
C THR A 66 -8.14 -18.84 3.39
N GLY A 67 -7.59 -18.42 4.52
CA GLY A 67 -6.13 -18.29 4.72
C GLY A 67 -5.52 -17.05 4.08
N LEU A 68 -6.33 -16.15 3.52
CA LEU A 68 -5.88 -14.89 2.91
C LEU A 68 -5.69 -13.77 3.93
N ASN A 69 -4.73 -12.91 3.65
CA ASN A 69 -4.58 -11.63 4.33
C ASN A 69 -5.31 -10.52 3.56
N VAL A 70 -5.98 -9.65 4.28
CA VAL A 70 -6.54 -8.39 3.77
C VAL A 70 -5.51 -7.29 4.04
N ILE A 71 -4.99 -6.67 3.00
CA ILE A 71 -3.90 -5.70 3.12
C ILE A 71 -4.28 -4.34 2.55
N VAL A 72 -3.85 -3.30 3.24
CA VAL A 72 -4.09 -1.91 2.85
C VAL A 72 -2.78 -1.27 2.41
N GLU A 73 -2.81 -0.64 1.24
CA GLU A 73 -1.72 0.17 0.73
C GLU A 73 -1.85 1.62 1.21
N ASN A 74 -0.71 2.26 1.49
CA ASN A 74 -0.66 3.72 1.52
C ASN A 74 -0.80 4.23 0.08
N HIS A 75 -1.92 4.90 -0.23
CA HIS A 75 -2.27 5.27 -1.61
C HIS A 75 -2.88 6.67 -1.70
N GLY A 76 -2.14 7.65 -1.20
CA GLY A 76 -2.56 9.06 -1.19
C GLY A 76 -3.51 9.43 -0.06
N ARG A 77 -3.71 10.73 0.14
CA ARG A 77 -4.65 11.31 1.11
C ARG A 77 -4.41 10.80 2.55
N ILE A 78 -5.49 10.43 3.25
CA ILE A 78 -5.42 9.95 4.64
C ILE A 78 -4.60 8.66 4.76
N THR A 79 -4.63 7.77 3.75
CA THR A 79 -3.82 6.54 3.80
C THR A 79 -2.32 6.79 3.69
N SER A 80 -1.90 7.96 3.21
CA SER A 80 -0.50 8.43 3.23
C SER A 80 -0.12 9.16 4.52
N ASN A 81 -1.08 9.46 5.38
CA ASN A 81 -0.84 9.85 6.77
C ASN A 81 -0.67 8.57 7.59
N ILE A 82 0.55 8.06 7.64
CA ILE A 82 0.83 6.73 8.18
C ILE A 82 0.38 6.53 9.62
N PRO A 83 0.52 7.49 10.56
CA PRO A 83 -0.08 7.36 11.88
C PRO A 83 -1.58 7.06 11.85
N GLU A 84 -2.35 7.71 10.99
CA GLU A 84 -3.79 7.48 10.89
C GLU A 84 -4.12 6.14 10.23
N LEU A 85 -3.39 5.76 9.19
CA LEU A 85 -3.51 4.44 8.60
C LEU A 85 -3.22 3.35 9.63
N MET A 86 -2.13 3.46 10.38
CA MET A 86 -1.77 2.47 11.40
C MET A 86 -2.73 2.45 12.58
N ASN A 87 -3.34 3.60 12.94
CA ASN A 87 -4.43 3.65 13.91
C ASN A 87 -5.65 2.82 13.46
N ALA A 88 -6.01 2.93 12.18
CA ALA A 88 -7.10 2.12 11.61
C ALA A 88 -6.75 0.62 11.60
N ILE A 89 -5.58 0.24 11.09
CA ILE A 89 -5.11 -1.16 11.03
C ILE A 89 -5.04 -1.78 12.43
N ASN A 90 -4.47 -1.07 13.40
CA ASN A 90 -4.36 -1.55 14.78
C ASN A 90 -5.74 -1.63 15.48
N GLY A 91 -6.66 -0.71 15.14
CA GLY A 91 -8.02 -0.71 15.65
C GLY A 91 -8.84 -1.93 15.24
N VAL A 92 -8.53 -2.55 14.09
CA VAL A 92 -9.15 -3.82 13.65
C VAL A 92 -8.73 -4.98 14.54
N ASN A 93 -7.49 -4.99 15.02
CA ASN A 93 -6.93 -6.02 15.93
C ASN A 93 -7.14 -7.46 15.43
N MET A 94 -6.86 -7.71 14.16
CA MET A 94 -6.94 -9.04 13.55
C MET A 94 -5.59 -9.43 12.94
N ASP A 95 -5.20 -10.70 13.07
CA ASP A 95 -3.91 -11.20 12.62
C ASP A 95 -3.80 -11.33 11.09
N ASN A 96 -4.94 -11.39 10.38
CA ASN A 96 -5.01 -11.46 8.92
C ASN A 96 -5.36 -10.12 8.26
N VAL A 97 -5.26 -9.01 8.99
CA VAL A 97 -5.41 -7.64 8.45
C VAL A 97 -4.12 -6.89 8.68
N GLY A 98 -3.56 -6.33 7.61
CA GLY A 98 -2.27 -5.66 7.68
C GLY A 98 -2.05 -4.67 6.54
N THR A 99 -0.80 -4.44 6.21
CA THR A 99 -0.37 -3.41 5.28
C THR A 99 0.33 -3.97 4.05
N LEU A 100 0.33 -3.17 3.00
CA LEU A 100 1.22 -3.23 1.84
C LEU A 100 1.95 -1.89 1.77
N PRO A 101 3.13 -1.72 2.40
CA PRO A 101 3.92 -0.52 2.25
C PRO A 101 4.34 -0.30 0.80
N ASP A 102 3.88 0.80 0.20
CA ASP A 102 4.37 1.29 -1.08
C ASP A 102 5.46 2.34 -0.85
N PHE A 103 6.53 2.31 -1.68
CA PHE A 103 7.71 3.14 -1.48
C PHE A 103 7.51 4.62 -1.87
N GLY A 104 6.48 4.94 -2.66
CA GLY A 104 6.30 6.28 -3.23
C GLY A 104 4.97 6.98 -2.92
N ASN A 105 3.96 6.28 -2.45
CA ASN A 105 2.63 6.83 -2.23
C ASN A 105 2.52 7.58 -0.89
N PHE A 106 3.25 8.68 -0.74
CA PHE A 106 3.32 9.45 0.50
C PHE A 106 2.77 10.88 0.40
N CYS A 107 2.01 11.18 -0.65
CA CYS A 107 1.32 12.46 -0.77
C CYS A 107 0.05 12.49 0.09
N MET A 108 0.01 13.38 1.08
CA MET A 108 -1.13 13.58 1.99
C MET A 108 -2.13 14.62 1.48
N ALA A 109 -1.83 15.32 0.38
CA ALA A 109 -2.69 16.37 -0.16
C ALA A 109 -4.09 15.83 -0.49
N ASP A 110 -5.13 16.61 -0.13
CA ASP A 110 -6.53 16.19 -0.24
C ASP A 110 -7.09 16.34 -1.67
N GLU A 111 -6.55 17.26 -2.46
CA GLU A 111 -7.04 17.57 -3.81
C GLU A 111 -6.15 16.97 -4.89
N GLY A 112 -6.52 15.79 -5.33
CA GLY A 112 -5.84 15.12 -6.43
C GLY A 112 -4.66 14.26 -5.97
N TYR A 113 -4.16 13.50 -6.90
CA TYR A 113 -3.00 12.65 -6.72
C TYR A 113 -1.74 13.47 -7.02
N GLY A 114 -1.38 14.39 -6.12
CA GLY A 114 -0.07 15.01 -6.21
C GLY A 114 1.00 13.93 -6.11
N SER A 115 1.93 13.93 -7.03
CA SER A 115 3.04 12.99 -7.01
C SER A 115 4.23 13.56 -6.26
N VAL A 116 4.88 12.73 -5.47
CA VAL A 116 6.16 13.05 -4.85
C VAL A 116 7.29 13.11 -5.90
N PHE A 117 7.10 12.44 -7.03
CA PHE A 117 8.11 12.32 -8.09
C PHE A 117 8.18 13.55 -9.00
N ASP A 118 7.08 14.24 -9.22
CA ASP A 118 7.02 15.45 -10.04
C ASP A 118 6.99 16.75 -9.21
N GLY A 119 7.00 16.63 -7.89
CA GLY A 119 6.99 17.76 -6.96
C GLY A 119 5.64 18.50 -6.86
N THR A 120 4.57 17.93 -7.38
CA THR A 120 3.23 18.54 -7.29
C THR A 120 2.57 18.33 -5.93
N CYS A 121 3.07 17.43 -5.09
CA CYS A 121 2.55 17.18 -3.76
C CYS A 121 3.02 18.25 -2.77
N GLU A 122 2.09 19.00 -2.20
CA GLU A 122 2.39 20.06 -1.23
C GLU A 122 2.74 19.52 0.17
N THR A 123 2.23 18.34 0.53
CA THR A 123 2.42 17.77 1.87
C THR A 123 2.79 16.29 1.77
N VAL A 124 4.06 16.00 1.98
CA VAL A 124 4.63 14.65 1.84
C VAL A 124 4.99 14.08 3.21
N TYR A 125 4.55 12.84 3.48
CA TYR A 125 5.07 12.08 4.62
C TYR A 125 6.46 11.52 4.29
N ASP A 126 7.34 11.39 5.28
CA ASP A 126 8.68 10.81 5.07
C ASP A 126 8.55 9.34 4.62
N PHE A 127 9.07 9.01 3.44
CA PHE A 127 8.94 7.68 2.82
C PHE A 127 9.52 6.57 3.68
N TYR A 128 10.71 6.80 4.23
CA TYR A 128 11.46 5.80 4.98
C TYR A 128 10.82 5.55 6.34
N LYS A 129 10.45 6.63 7.02
CA LYS A 129 9.70 6.55 8.27
C LYS A 129 8.35 5.88 8.06
N GLY A 130 7.65 6.20 6.98
CA GLY A 130 6.35 5.62 6.68
C GLY A 130 6.43 4.12 6.43
N VAL A 131 7.38 3.66 5.63
CA VAL A 131 7.60 2.23 5.42
C VAL A 131 8.00 1.56 6.75
N GLU A 132 8.92 2.15 7.52
CA GLU A 132 9.34 1.61 8.82
C GLU A 132 8.14 1.41 9.78
N GLU A 133 7.22 2.37 9.84
CA GLU A 133 6.03 2.30 10.70
C GLU A 133 5.00 1.25 10.22
N MET A 134 4.92 0.98 8.91
CA MET A 134 4.00 0.00 8.34
C MET A 134 4.54 -1.43 8.38
N MET A 135 5.87 -1.63 8.34
CA MET A 135 6.50 -2.95 8.26
C MET A 135 6.08 -3.95 9.33
N PRO A 136 5.80 -3.57 10.62
CA PRO A 136 5.34 -4.53 11.63
C PRO A 136 4.04 -5.27 11.28
N LYS A 137 3.25 -4.76 10.34
CA LYS A 137 1.98 -5.34 9.88
C LYS A 137 2.00 -5.69 8.39
N ALA A 138 3.16 -5.66 7.73
CA ALA A 138 3.27 -5.87 6.30
C ALA A 138 3.17 -7.35 5.92
N PHE A 139 2.28 -7.66 4.99
CA PHE A 139 2.17 -8.97 4.33
C PHE A 139 2.67 -8.95 2.89
N ALA A 140 2.78 -7.78 2.30
CA ALA A 140 3.38 -7.55 1.00
C ALA A 140 4.10 -6.19 1.01
N VAL A 141 4.91 -5.91 0.00
CA VAL A 141 5.63 -4.64 -0.20
C VAL A 141 5.54 -4.27 -1.67
N SER A 142 5.31 -3.00 -1.99
CA SER A 142 5.33 -2.45 -3.34
C SER A 142 6.55 -1.55 -3.54
N ALA A 143 7.41 -1.92 -4.47
CA ALA A 143 8.59 -1.16 -4.85
C ALA A 143 8.25 -0.19 -5.98
N LYS A 144 7.62 0.93 -5.62
CA LYS A 144 7.34 1.99 -6.58
C LYS A 144 8.62 2.65 -7.06
N SER A 145 8.67 2.90 -8.36
CA SER A 145 9.74 3.63 -9.04
C SER A 145 9.16 4.54 -10.12
N ASN A 146 9.89 5.60 -10.45
CA ASN A 146 9.47 6.55 -11.48
C ASN A 146 10.56 6.77 -12.52
N ASP A 147 11.77 7.15 -12.12
CA ASP A 147 12.86 7.40 -13.06
C ASP A 147 14.20 6.91 -12.51
N PHE A 148 15.10 6.58 -13.41
CA PHE A 148 16.42 6.03 -13.10
C PHE A 148 17.53 6.90 -13.65
N ASP A 149 18.64 6.99 -12.95
CA ASP A 149 19.87 7.62 -13.40
C ASP A 149 20.68 6.71 -14.36
N GLU A 150 21.86 7.17 -14.76
CA GLU A 150 22.77 6.44 -15.65
C GLU A 150 23.35 5.15 -15.04
N ASN A 151 23.32 5.02 -13.71
CA ASN A 151 23.77 3.84 -12.96
C ASN A 151 22.64 2.84 -12.71
N GLY A 152 21.40 3.19 -13.11
CA GLY A 152 20.19 2.41 -12.85
C GLY A 152 19.68 2.54 -11.42
N ASP A 153 20.06 3.58 -10.69
CA ASP A 153 19.53 3.91 -9.38
C ASP A 153 18.28 4.81 -9.54
N GLU A 154 17.26 4.57 -8.72
CA GLU A 154 16.04 5.39 -8.69
C GLU A 154 16.38 6.80 -8.20
N LYS A 155 15.87 7.84 -8.88
CA LYS A 155 16.30 9.24 -8.66
C LYS A 155 15.73 9.87 -7.39
N THR A 156 14.56 9.42 -6.94
CA THR A 156 13.82 10.03 -5.82
C THR A 156 13.92 9.19 -4.56
N ILE A 157 13.89 7.86 -4.69
CA ILE A 157 13.90 6.92 -3.58
C ILE A 157 15.25 6.22 -3.49
N ASP A 158 15.95 6.37 -2.38
CA ASP A 158 17.14 5.57 -2.07
C ASP A 158 16.75 4.13 -1.74
N TYR A 159 16.82 3.25 -2.72
CA TYR A 159 16.48 1.83 -2.60
C TYR A 159 17.40 1.08 -1.63
N MET A 160 18.67 1.52 -1.48
CA MET A 160 19.57 0.93 -0.49
C MET A 160 19.07 1.18 0.94
N LYS A 161 18.66 2.41 1.23
CA LYS A 161 18.08 2.77 2.53
C LYS A 161 16.73 2.06 2.73
N MET A 162 15.88 2.05 1.70
CA MET A 162 14.54 1.47 1.77
C MET A 162 14.58 -0.04 2.03
N LEU A 163 15.38 -0.79 1.26
CA LEU A 163 15.47 -2.25 1.42
C LEU A 163 16.16 -2.65 2.73
N LYS A 164 17.07 -1.83 3.27
CA LYS A 164 17.61 -2.06 4.62
C LYS A 164 16.52 -1.97 5.69
N ILE A 165 15.57 -1.03 5.55
CA ILE A 165 14.41 -0.93 6.45
C ILE A 165 13.59 -2.22 6.32
N VAL A 166 13.15 -2.59 5.12
CA VAL A 166 12.36 -3.79 4.88
C VAL A 166 13.03 -5.03 5.48
N LYS A 167 14.34 -5.21 5.22
CA LYS A 167 15.13 -6.33 5.73
C LYS A 167 15.24 -6.35 7.26
N SER A 168 15.34 -5.18 7.90
CA SER A 168 15.50 -5.07 9.36
C SER A 168 14.31 -5.64 10.15
N PHE A 169 13.14 -5.71 9.52
CA PHE A 169 11.94 -6.37 10.08
C PHE A 169 11.87 -7.88 9.81
N GLY A 170 12.91 -8.46 9.21
CA GLY A 170 12.93 -9.89 8.90
C GLY A 170 11.97 -10.27 7.77
N TYR A 171 11.56 -9.33 6.94
CA TYR A 171 10.66 -9.60 5.83
C TYR A 171 11.29 -10.53 4.79
N THR A 172 10.59 -11.60 4.45
CA THR A 172 11.03 -12.64 3.49
C THR A 172 10.00 -12.89 2.39
N GLY A 173 8.95 -12.05 2.33
CA GLY A 173 7.89 -12.12 1.32
C GLY A 173 8.31 -11.55 -0.03
N TYR A 174 7.35 -11.50 -0.94
CA TYR A 174 7.55 -10.90 -2.25
C TYR A 174 7.53 -9.37 -2.17
N ILE A 175 8.37 -8.74 -2.99
CA ILE A 175 8.34 -7.29 -3.25
C ILE A 175 7.80 -7.12 -4.67
N GLY A 176 6.61 -6.53 -4.78
CA GLY A 176 5.99 -6.21 -6.06
C GLY A 176 6.73 -5.09 -6.76
N VAL A 177 6.95 -5.22 -8.06
CA VAL A 177 7.52 -4.18 -8.90
C VAL A 177 6.40 -3.28 -9.40
N GLU A 178 6.52 -1.97 -9.19
CA GLU A 178 5.56 -0.98 -9.69
C GLU A 178 6.32 0.20 -10.31
N TYR A 179 6.19 0.36 -11.63
CA TYR A 179 6.77 1.46 -12.37
C TYR A 179 5.69 2.43 -12.85
N GLU A 180 5.80 3.70 -12.51
CA GLU A 180 4.86 4.76 -12.88
C GLU A 180 5.54 5.91 -13.63
N GLY A 181 6.75 5.70 -14.14
CA GLY A 181 7.47 6.74 -14.88
C GLY A 181 7.03 6.88 -16.33
N GLU A 182 7.32 8.03 -16.92
CA GLU A 182 6.95 8.35 -18.30
C GLU A 182 8.11 8.18 -19.30
N ARG A 183 9.38 8.14 -18.81
CA ARG A 183 10.56 8.15 -19.69
C ARG A 183 10.85 6.80 -20.33
N LEU A 184 10.65 5.72 -19.62
CA LEU A 184 10.81 4.36 -20.14
C LEU A 184 9.45 3.78 -20.52
N SER A 185 9.43 2.80 -21.42
CA SER A 185 8.23 2.00 -21.58
C SER A 185 7.93 1.21 -20.30
N GLU A 186 6.69 0.80 -20.09
CA GLU A 186 6.28 0.02 -18.93
C GLU A 186 7.14 -1.23 -18.75
N VAL A 187 7.42 -1.95 -19.83
CA VAL A 187 8.28 -3.15 -19.80
C VAL A 187 9.72 -2.83 -19.42
N GLU A 188 10.28 -1.73 -19.91
CA GLU A 188 11.64 -1.30 -19.57
C GLU A 188 11.72 -0.81 -18.14
N GLY A 189 10.73 -0.03 -17.67
CA GLY A 189 10.64 0.44 -16.30
C GLY A 189 10.48 -0.70 -15.29
N ILE A 190 9.60 -1.67 -15.57
CA ILE A 190 9.46 -2.89 -14.75
C ILE A 190 10.79 -3.65 -14.65
N LYS A 191 11.51 -3.81 -15.76
CA LYS A 191 12.83 -4.46 -15.76
C LYS A 191 13.85 -3.66 -14.96
N ALA A 192 13.90 -2.34 -15.13
CA ALA A 192 14.83 -1.48 -14.39
C ALA A 192 14.58 -1.54 -12.88
N THR A 193 13.33 -1.50 -12.44
CA THR A 193 12.97 -1.65 -11.02
C THR A 193 13.37 -3.01 -10.48
N ARG A 194 13.07 -4.08 -11.21
CA ARG A 194 13.50 -5.45 -10.85
C ARG A 194 15.01 -5.54 -10.71
N ASP A 195 15.76 -5.02 -11.68
CA ASP A 195 17.22 -5.11 -11.71
C ASP A 195 17.84 -4.30 -10.57
N LEU A 196 17.25 -3.14 -10.23
CA LEU A 196 17.64 -2.36 -9.06
C LEU A 196 17.37 -3.12 -7.74
N LEU A 197 16.21 -3.75 -7.59
CA LEU A 197 15.89 -4.60 -6.44
C LEU A 197 16.89 -5.73 -6.26
N ILE A 198 17.28 -6.41 -7.37
CA ILE A 198 18.27 -7.49 -7.35
C ILE A 198 19.65 -6.93 -6.98
N LYS A 199 20.10 -5.84 -7.61
CA LYS A 199 21.38 -5.17 -7.36
C LYS A 199 21.53 -4.81 -5.87
N VAL A 200 20.53 -4.17 -5.31
CA VAL A 200 20.53 -3.73 -3.91
C VAL A 200 20.39 -4.92 -2.96
N GLY A 201 19.49 -5.85 -3.26
CA GLY A 201 19.25 -7.04 -2.42
C GLY A 201 20.49 -7.91 -2.27
N GLN A 202 21.37 -7.97 -3.28
CA GLN A 202 22.66 -8.67 -3.20
C GLN A 202 23.71 -7.95 -2.33
N SER A 203 23.49 -6.67 -2.04
CA SER A 203 24.46 -5.81 -1.34
C SER A 203 24.15 -5.61 0.16
N ILE A 204 23.02 -6.12 0.65
CA ILE A 204 22.54 -5.92 2.03
C ILE A 204 22.38 -7.23 2.80
#